data_c3bcfa0a4cd00668e769632620d007c3
#
_entry.id   c3bcfa0a4cd00668e769632620d007c3
#
_cell.length_a   1.000
_cell.length_b   1.000
_cell.length_c   1.000
_cell.angle_alpha   90.00
_cell.angle_beta   90.00
_cell.angle_gamma   90.00
#
_symmetry.space_group_name_H-M   'P 1'
#
loop_
_entity.id
_entity.type
_entity.pdbx_description
1 polymer ?
#
loop_
_entity_poly.entity_id
_entity_poly.type
_entity_poly.pdbx_seq_one_letter_code
_entity_poly.pdbx_strand_id
1 'polypeptide(L)'
;MSDLSEYVALEVNGEEISLYDVLLPAKGDGNLEFLQEAINAAIIRQEAARLAIEVSDEELQSAADEFRAAHELYDVASTDAWLAARRLTFEDWEAFIEGNALRQKLCDTITADKIEQHFAVNKLAFDAAELSRLVVSDEDIARELRAQIIEEGADFHSLARTYSIDAATRLAGGYAGKVKRADMEAAVESSVFGAQPENVVGPFKLEDGWHLIKIESLHRADLDDALRKTIKAEVFAEWFEERLRKARIKIPLLEVIAPVTESEDLAVLNE
;
A
#
# COMPACT_ATOMS: atom_id res chain seq x y z
N MET A 1 -15.57 -33.49 -13.23
CA MET A 1 -15.41 -32.06 -12.95
C MET A 1 -16.52 -31.36 -13.71
N SER A 2 -17.32 -30.55 -13.04
CA SER A 2 -18.41 -29.83 -13.72
C SER A 2 -17.78 -28.82 -14.67
N ASP A 3 -18.28 -28.77 -15.92
CA ASP A 3 -17.81 -27.83 -16.94
C ASP A 3 -18.31 -26.42 -16.58
N LEU A 4 -17.41 -25.45 -16.44
CA LEU A 4 -17.77 -24.08 -16.09
C LEU A 4 -18.63 -23.41 -17.17
N SER A 5 -18.62 -23.94 -18.41
CA SER A 5 -19.47 -23.48 -19.49
C SER A 5 -20.95 -23.83 -19.30
N GLU A 6 -21.27 -24.80 -18.43
CA GLU A 6 -22.63 -25.20 -18.09
C GLU A 6 -23.25 -24.33 -16.96
N TYR A 7 -22.43 -23.52 -16.25
CA TYR A 7 -22.93 -22.64 -15.20
C TYR A 7 -23.24 -21.25 -15.76
N VAL A 8 -24.52 -20.89 -15.82
CA VAL A 8 -24.94 -19.52 -16.13
C VAL A 8 -24.54 -18.60 -14.98
N ALA A 9 -23.60 -17.70 -15.22
CA ALA A 9 -23.13 -16.73 -14.25
C ALA A 9 -24.02 -15.49 -14.22
N LEU A 10 -24.50 -15.04 -15.37
CA LEU A 10 -25.36 -13.87 -15.50
C LEU A 10 -26.17 -13.92 -16.81
N GLU A 11 -27.22 -13.13 -16.89
CA GLU A 11 -28.05 -12.96 -18.07
C GLU A 11 -28.14 -11.47 -18.44
N VAL A 12 -27.95 -11.17 -19.73
CA VAL A 12 -28.05 -9.81 -20.26
C VAL A 12 -29.05 -9.82 -21.40
N ASN A 13 -30.19 -9.19 -21.23
CA ASN A 13 -31.26 -9.08 -22.24
C ASN A 13 -31.74 -10.44 -22.78
N GLY A 14 -31.72 -11.49 -21.96
CA GLY A 14 -32.09 -12.86 -22.36
C GLY A 14 -30.94 -13.71 -22.91
N GLU A 15 -29.75 -13.17 -23.00
CA GLU A 15 -28.52 -13.91 -23.35
C GLU A 15 -27.86 -14.42 -22.06
N GLU A 16 -27.73 -15.74 -21.93
CA GLU A 16 -27.05 -16.39 -20.83
C GLU A 16 -25.53 -16.35 -21.04
N ILE A 17 -24.79 -15.87 -20.05
CA ILE A 17 -23.31 -15.79 -20.04
C ILE A 17 -22.80 -16.79 -19.01
N SER A 18 -21.95 -17.69 -19.45
CA SER A 18 -21.41 -18.75 -18.58
C SER A 18 -20.34 -18.24 -17.61
N LEU A 19 -20.11 -19.00 -16.53
CA LEU A 19 -19.01 -18.71 -15.61
C LEU A 19 -17.64 -18.78 -16.30
N TYR A 20 -17.51 -19.63 -17.31
CA TYR A 20 -16.32 -19.68 -18.16
C TYR A 20 -16.07 -18.35 -18.87
N ASP A 21 -17.10 -17.77 -19.52
CA ASP A 21 -16.98 -16.50 -20.25
C ASP A 21 -16.65 -15.32 -19.34
N VAL A 22 -17.14 -15.34 -18.09
CA VAL A 22 -16.81 -14.32 -17.08
C VAL A 22 -15.35 -14.42 -16.61
N LEU A 23 -14.84 -15.65 -16.44
CA LEU A 23 -13.49 -15.86 -15.91
C LEU A 23 -12.40 -15.77 -16.98
N LEU A 24 -12.73 -16.02 -18.26
CA LEU A 24 -11.75 -16.01 -19.36
C LEU A 24 -11.05 -14.66 -19.53
N PRO A 25 -11.75 -13.51 -19.59
CA PRO A 25 -11.10 -12.19 -19.63
C PRO A 25 -10.25 -11.93 -18.39
N ALA A 26 -10.75 -12.23 -17.20
CA ALA A 26 -10.02 -12.06 -15.94
C ALA A 26 -8.70 -12.85 -15.93
N LYS A 27 -8.70 -14.06 -16.49
CA LYS A 27 -7.48 -14.85 -16.68
C LYS A 27 -6.52 -14.22 -17.70
N GLY A 28 -7.04 -13.74 -18.83
CA GLY A 28 -6.26 -13.11 -19.89
C GLY A 28 -5.57 -11.83 -19.42
N ASP A 29 -6.26 -11.01 -18.65
CA ASP A 29 -5.76 -9.74 -18.12
C ASP A 29 -4.95 -9.91 -16.82
N GLY A 30 -4.89 -11.12 -16.26
CA GLY A 30 -4.23 -11.39 -14.97
C GLY A 30 -4.96 -10.79 -13.76
N ASN A 31 -6.20 -10.30 -13.94
CA ASN A 31 -6.99 -9.70 -12.85
C ASN A 31 -7.78 -10.78 -12.10
N LEU A 32 -7.10 -11.41 -11.15
CA LEU A 32 -7.63 -12.50 -10.31
C LEU A 32 -7.60 -12.14 -8.83
N GLU A 33 -7.88 -10.87 -8.50
CA GLU A 33 -7.84 -10.35 -7.12
C GLU A 33 -8.69 -11.18 -6.15
N PHE A 34 -9.86 -11.67 -6.58
CA PHE A 34 -10.71 -12.52 -5.76
C PHE A 34 -10.04 -13.86 -5.37
N LEU A 35 -9.17 -14.40 -6.22
CA LEU A 35 -8.36 -15.58 -5.87
C LEU A 35 -7.29 -15.23 -4.85
N GLN A 36 -6.67 -14.06 -4.99
CA GLN A 36 -5.67 -13.58 -4.04
C GLN A 36 -6.27 -13.39 -2.65
N GLU A 37 -7.48 -12.83 -2.56
CA GLU A 37 -8.20 -12.71 -1.29
C GLU A 37 -8.50 -14.07 -0.66
N ALA A 38 -8.95 -15.05 -1.46
CA ALA A 38 -9.20 -16.42 -0.98
C ALA A 38 -7.91 -17.10 -0.49
N ILE A 39 -6.79 -16.93 -1.21
CA ILE A 39 -5.46 -17.43 -0.82
C ILE A 39 -5.04 -16.78 0.50
N ASN A 40 -5.15 -15.47 0.61
CA ASN A 40 -4.78 -14.72 1.82
C ASN A 40 -5.61 -15.19 3.02
N ALA A 41 -6.91 -15.34 2.86
CA ALA A 41 -7.80 -15.83 3.92
C ALA A 41 -7.44 -17.27 4.34
N ALA A 42 -7.07 -18.13 3.39
CA ALA A 42 -6.64 -19.50 3.69
C ALA A 42 -5.33 -19.53 4.50
N ILE A 43 -4.34 -18.71 4.13
CA ILE A 43 -3.07 -18.61 4.86
C ILE A 43 -3.29 -18.06 6.27
N ILE A 44 -4.13 -17.03 6.42
CA ILE A 44 -4.48 -16.44 7.73
C ILE A 44 -5.08 -17.51 8.64
N ARG A 45 -6.07 -18.28 8.17
CA ARG A 45 -6.68 -19.36 8.95
C ARG A 45 -5.67 -20.44 9.34
N GLN A 46 -4.79 -20.84 8.42
CA GLN A 46 -3.77 -21.87 8.69
C GLN A 46 -2.76 -21.41 9.71
N GLU A 47 -2.27 -20.17 9.60
CA GLU A 47 -1.30 -19.62 10.54
C GLU A 47 -1.93 -19.34 11.92
N ALA A 48 -3.18 -18.86 11.96
CA ALA A 48 -3.92 -18.69 13.21
C ALA A 48 -4.11 -20.04 13.92
N ALA A 49 -4.52 -21.07 13.21
CA ALA A 49 -4.65 -22.43 13.76
C ALA A 49 -3.29 -22.97 14.27
N ARG A 50 -2.21 -22.76 13.52
CA ARG A 50 -0.85 -23.15 13.92
C ARG A 50 -0.40 -22.48 15.24
N LEU A 51 -0.84 -21.25 15.45
CA LEU A 51 -0.51 -20.45 16.65
C LEU A 51 -1.57 -20.56 17.75
N ALA A 52 -2.59 -21.41 17.57
CA ALA A 52 -3.73 -21.57 18.48
C ALA A 52 -4.45 -20.23 18.78
N ILE A 53 -4.58 -19.39 17.74
CA ILE A 53 -5.32 -18.13 17.80
C ILE A 53 -6.76 -18.40 17.37
N GLU A 54 -7.70 -18.11 18.26
CA GLU A 54 -9.14 -18.24 18.05
C GLU A 54 -9.81 -16.89 18.37
N VAL A 55 -10.92 -16.59 17.70
CA VAL A 55 -11.75 -15.43 18.00
C VAL A 55 -12.78 -15.86 19.03
N SER A 56 -12.86 -15.16 20.16
CA SER A 56 -13.90 -15.42 21.17
C SER A 56 -15.24 -14.80 20.73
N ASP A 57 -16.32 -15.27 21.34
CA ASP A 57 -17.66 -14.71 21.09
C ASP A 57 -17.71 -13.19 21.41
N GLU A 58 -16.98 -12.73 22.41
CA GLU A 58 -16.91 -11.32 22.79
C GLU A 58 -16.15 -10.50 21.73
N GLU A 59 -15.07 -11.03 21.18
CA GLU A 59 -14.31 -10.40 20.12
C GLU A 59 -15.10 -10.37 18.81
N LEU A 60 -15.81 -11.44 18.48
CA LEU A 60 -16.72 -11.51 17.33
C LEU A 60 -17.83 -10.48 17.43
N GLN A 61 -18.47 -10.37 18.61
CA GLN A 61 -19.50 -9.37 18.85
C GLN A 61 -18.95 -7.94 18.70
N SER A 62 -17.78 -7.66 19.25
CA SER A 62 -17.12 -6.34 19.10
C SER A 62 -16.84 -6.02 17.64
N ALA A 63 -16.28 -6.96 16.88
CA ALA A 63 -16.01 -6.78 15.46
C ALA A 63 -17.30 -6.56 14.64
N ALA A 64 -18.38 -7.27 14.99
CA ALA A 64 -19.70 -7.09 14.39
C ALA A 64 -20.28 -5.70 14.68
N ASP A 65 -20.11 -5.20 15.90
CA ASP A 65 -20.57 -3.86 16.30
C ASP A 65 -19.76 -2.75 15.59
N GLU A 66 -18.45 -2.91 15.51
CA GLU A 66 -17.58 -2.00 14.76
C GLU A 66 -17.94 -1.96 13.27
N PHE A 67 -18.18 -3.13 12.67
CA PHE A 67 -18.61 -3.22 11.28
C PHE A 67 -19.94 -2.51 11.05
N ARG A 68 -20.91 -2.76 11.90
CA ARG A 68 -22.22 -2.10 11.83
C ARG A 68 -22.11 -0.58 11.96
N ALA A 69 -21.30 -0.11 12.90
CA ALA A 69 -21.05 1.33 13.07
C ALA A 69 -20.39 1.96 11.84
N ALA A 70 -19.38 1.29 11.26
CA ALA A 70 -18.67 1.78 10.07
C ALA A 70 -19.55 1.85 8.82
N HIS A 71 -20.61 1.02 8.76
CA HIS A 71 -21.56 0.96 7.64
C HIS A 71 -22.91 1.61 7.95
N GLU A 72 -23.04 2.33 9.07
CA GLU A 72 -24.27 3.00 9.53
C GLU A 72 -25.46 2.03 9.71
N LEU A 73 -25.20 0.78 10.09
CA LEU A 73 -26.19 -0.28 10.30
C LEU A 73 -26.61 -0.32 11.78
N TYR A 74 -27.33 0.70 12.21
CA TYR A 74 -27.64 0.92 13.64
C TYR A 74 -28.79 0.08 14.19
N ASP A 75 -29.55 -0.61 13.33
CA ASP A 75 -30.67 -1.47 13.72
C ASP A 75 -30.74 -2.75 12.88
N VAL A 76 -31.58 -3.69 13.31
CA VAL A 76 -31.76 -4.97 12.64
C VAL A 76 -32.26 -4.79 11.20
N ALA A 77 -33.18 -3.85 10.97
CA ALA A 77 -33.78 -3.64 9.65
C ALA A 77 -32.73 -3.13 8.63
N SER A 78 -31.84 -2.23 9.04
CA SER A 78 -30.77 -1.72 8.19
C SER A 78 -29.73 -2.82 7.91
N THR A 79 -29.43 -3.67 8.88
CA THR A 79 -28.53 -4.83 8.70
C THR A 79 -29.15 -5.84 7.73
N ASP A 80 -30.41 -6.20 7.91
CA ASP A 80 -31.12 -7.13 7.04
C ASP A 80 -31.21 -6.60 5.59
N ALA A 81 -31.50 -5.30 5.43
CA ALA A 81 -31.53 -4.67 4.12
C ALA A 81 -30.16 -4.67 3.45
N TRP A 82 -29.09 -4.45 4.21
CA TRP A 82 -27.71 -4.49 3.72
C TRP A 82 -27.30 -5.90 3.23
N LEU A 83 -27.66 -6.93 4.00
CA LEU A 83 -27.46 -8.34 3.66
C LEU A 83 -28.27 -8.73 2.41
N ALA A 84 -29.55 -8.39 2.39
CA ALA A 84 -30.43 -8.71 1.27
C ALA A 84 -29.95 -8.07 -0.05
N ALA A 85 -29.50 -6.81 0.00
CA ALA A 85 -28.95 -6.11 -1.17
C ALA A 85 -27.71 -6.82 -1.76
N ARG A 86 -26.98 -7.59 -0.95
CA ARG A 86 -25.78 -8.35 -1.34
C ARG A 86 -26.04 -9.84 -1.51
N ARG A 87 -27.27 -10.28 -1.28
CA ARG A 87 -27.67 -11.69 -1.29
C ARG A 87 -26.84 -12.56 -0.33
N LEU A 88 -26.47 -11.96 0.82
CA LEU A 88 -25.74 -12.66 1.88
C LEU A 88 -26.72 -13.16 2.94
N THR A 89 -26.44 -14.32 3.49
CA THR A 89 -27.08 -14.82 4.72
C THR A 89 -26.41 -14.20 5.95
N PHE A 90 -27.05 -14.31 7.11
CA PHE A 90 -26.42 -13.91 8.38
C PHE A 90 -25.16 -14.73 8.67
N GLU A 91 -25.17 -16.02 8.33
CA GLU A 91 -24.01 -16.93 8.49
C GLU A 91 -22.84 -16.52 7.59
N ASP A 92 -23.10 -16.08 6.33
CA ASP A 92 -22.06 -15.55 5.44
C ASP A 92 -21.42 -14.28 6.02
N TRP A 93 -22.25 -13.42 6.60
CA TRP A 93 -21.77 -12.20 7.23
C TRP A 93 -20.96 -12.47 8.50
N GLU A 94 -21.44 -13.38 9.36
CA GLU A 94 -20.75 -13.81 10.58
C GLU A 94 -19.37 -14.39 10.22
N ALA A 95 -19.30 -15.28 9.24
CA ALA A 95 -18.02 -15.83 8.76
C ALA A 95 -17.08 -14.77 8.19
N PHE A 96 -17.61 -13.76 7.52
CA PHE A 96 -16.84 -12.61 7.04
C PHE A 96 -16.28 -11.78 8.20
N ILE A 97 -17.09 -11.48 9.21
CA ILE A 97 -16.65 -10.74 10.41
C ILE A 97 -15.59 -11.53 11.18
N GLU A 98 -15.82 -12.85 11.38
CA GLU A 98 -14.86 -13.74 12.05
C GLU A 98 -13.51 -13.75 11.31
N GLY A 99 -13.53 -13.86 9.99
CA GLY A 99 -12.31 -13.83 9.17
C GLY A 99 -11.51 -12.54 9.33
N ASN A 100 -12.19 -11.39 9.40
CA ASN A 100 -11.55 -10.09 9.62
C ASN A 100 -10.99 -9.97 11.05
N ALA A 101 -11.75 -10.40 12.06
CA ALA A 101 -11.31 -10.41 13.46
C ALA A 101 -10.10 -11.32 13.66
N LEU A 102 -10.11 -12.50 13.03
CA LEU A 102 -9.00 -13.44 13.07
C LEU A 102 -7.73 -12.86 12.45
N ARG A 103 -7.86 -12.19 11.30
CA ARG A 103 -6.75 -11.49 10.65
C ARG A 103 -6.16 -10.41 11.55
N GLN A 104 -7.02 -9.60 12.18
CA GLN A 104 -6.60 -8.55 13.09
C GLN A 104 -5.85 -9.13 14.29
N LYS A 105 -6.40 -10.15 14.93
CA LYS A 105 -5.80 -10.82 16.08
C LYS A 105 -4.46 -11.49 15.77
N LEU A 106 -4.37 -12.12 14.59
CA LEU A 106 -3.11 -12.66 14.06
C LEU A 106 -2.08 -11.54 13.86
N CYS A 107 -2.48 -10.43 13.24
CA CYS A 107 -1.63 -9.26 13.06
C CYS A 107 -1.11 -8.74 14.41
N ASP A 108 -1.98 -8.56 15.39
CA ASP A 108 -1.62 -8.12 16.74
C ASP A 108 -0.60 -9.05 17.39
N THR A 109 -0.84 -10.35 17.30
CA THR A 109 0.06 -11.37 17.88
C THR A 109 1.43 -11.38 17.22
N ILE A 110 1.47 -11.31 15.88
CA ILE A 110 2.74 -11.34 15.14
C ILE A 110 3.59 -10.08 15.34
N THR A 111 2.96 -8.95 15.60
CA THR A 111 3.62 -7.64 15.66
C THR A 111 3.89 -7.14 17.08
N ALA A 112 3.28 -7.76 18.09
CA ALA A 112 3.30 -7.28 19.49
C ALA A 112 4.68 -6.86 20.01
N ASP A 113 5.69 -7.69 19.81
CA ASP A 113 7.05 -7.47 20.33
C ASP A 113 8.01 -6.90 19.28
N LYS A 114 7.52 -6.55 18.07
CA LYS A 114 8.38 -6.17 16.95
C LYS A 114 8.35 -4.68 16.61
N ILE A 115 7.30 -3.97 17.00
CA ILE A 115 7.12 -2.56 16.64
C ILE A 115 8.25 -1.70 17.20
N GLU A 116 8.55 -1.82 18.48
CA GLU A 116 9.61 -1.07 19.14
C GLU A 116 11.00 -1.42 18.58
N GLN A 117 11.24 -2.71 18.33
CA GLN A 117 12.49 -3.17 17.73
C GLN A 117 12.65 -2.64 16.30
N HIS A 118 11.60 -2.74 15.47
CA HIS A 118 11.62 -2.24 14.10
C HIS A 118 11.86 -0.73 14.07
N PHE A 119 11.17 0.02 14.94
CA PHE A 119 11.40 1.46 15.08
C PHE A 119 12.84 1.77 15.50
N ALA A 120 13.37 1.08 16.52
CA ALA A 120 14.71 1.34 17.02
C ALA A 120 15.79 1.09 15.97
N VAL A 121 15.64 0.03 15.17
CA VAL A 121 16.58 -0.31 14.08
C VAL A 121 16.49 0.67 12.92
N ASN A 122 15.27 1.12 12.57
CA ASN A 122 14.99 1.93 11.38
C ASN A 122 14.69 3.39 11.72
N LYS A 123 14.97 3.87 12.95
CA LYS A 123 14.56 5.18 13.46
C LYS A 123 14.86 6.31 12.48
N LEU A 124 16.05 6.33 11.91
CA LEU A 124 16.47 7.39 11.00
C LEU A 124 15.65 7.42 9.70
N ALA A 125 15.16 6.28 9.23
CA ALA A 125 14.34 6.20 8.02
C ALA A 125 12.96 6.88 8.20
N PHE A 126 12.48 6.95 9.44
CA PHE A 126 11.22 7.61 9.79
C PHE A 126 11.36 9.13 10.04
N ASP A 127 12.58 9.65 10.11
CA ASP A 127 12.80 11.09 10.14
C ASP A 127 12.23 11.73 8.86
N ALA A 128 11.87 13.01 8.94
CA ALA A 128 11.35 13.75 7.80
C ALA A 128 11.90 15.17 7.82
N ALA A 129 11.86 15.82 6.67
CA ALA A 129 12.16 17.24 6.54
C ALA A 129 11.04 17.94 5.79
N GLU A 130 10.70 19.17 6.20
CA GLU A 130 9.95 20.06 5.34
C GLU A 130 10.94 20.79 4.44
N LEU A 131 10.67 20.74 3.14
CA LEU A 131 11.59 21.20 2.12
C LEU A 131 10.91 22.14 1.15
N SER A 132 11.73 23.07 0.63
CA SER A 132 11.42 23.80 -0.60
C SER A 132 12.46 23.46 -1.66
N ARG A 133 12.02 23.34 -2.93
CA ARG A 133 12.90 23.00 -4.05
C ARG A 133 12.81 24.02 -5.17
N LEU A 134 13.96 24.31 -5.76
CA LEU A 134 14.10 25.11 -6.97
C LEU A 134 14.79 24.24 -8.00
N VAL A 135 14.14 24.00 -9.13
CA VAL A 135 14.63 23.11 -10.19
C VAL A 135 14.92 23.91 -11.44
N VAL A 136 16.09 23.74 -12.03
CA VAL A 136 16.48 24.35 -13.30
C VAL A 136 17.07 23.32 -14.24
N SER A 137 17.09 23.60 -15.54
CA SER A 137 17.60 22.68 -16.55
C SER A 137 19.13 22.64 -16.63
N ASP A 138 19.81 23.67 -16.15
CA ASP A 138 21.25 23.91 -16.34
C ASP A 138 21.98 24.04 -15.00
N GLU A 139 23.18 23.43 -14.92
CA GLU A 139 24.01 23.44 -13.71
C GLU A 139 24.55 24.81 -13.37
N ASP A 140 24.99 25.58 -14.37
CA ASP A 140 25.60 26.89 -14.15
C ASP A 140 24.53 27.87 -13.64
N ILE A 141 23.28 27.77 -14.13
CA ILE A 141 22.15 28.52 -13.58
C ILE A 141 21.89 28.11 -12.12
N ALA A 142 21.92 26.84 -11.80
CA ALA A 142 21.71 26.39 -10.42
C ALA A 142 22.83 26.91 -9.49
N ARG A 143 24.07 26.90 -9.93
CA ARG A 143 25.20 27.46 -9.16
C ARG A 143 25.09 28.93 -8.95
N GLU A 144 24.71 29.69 -9.98
CA GLU A 144 24.50 31.16 -9.91
C GLU A 144 23.38 31.47 -8.92
N LEU A 145 22.23 30.83 -9.03
CA LEU A 145 21.10 31.05 -8.10
C LEU A 145 21.49 30.69 -6.66
N ARG A 146 22.27 29.63 -6.46
CA ARG A 146 22.80 29.30 -5.14
C ARG A 146 23.70 30.38 -4.59
N ALA A 147 24.59 30.98 -5.41
CA ALA A 147 25.47 32.08 -5.01
C ALA A 147 24.64 33.29 -4.62
N GLN A 148 23.63 33.67 -5.40
CA GLN A 148 22.71 34.77 -5.07
C GLN A 148 22.01 34.56 -3.71
N ILE A 149 21.59 33.33 -3.40
CA ILE A 149 20.95 33.04 -2.11
C ILE A 149 21.96 33.15 -0.96
N ILE A 150 23.12 32.52 -1.10
CA ILE A 150 24.07 32.36 0.01
C ILE A 150 24.93 33.60 0.22
N GLU A 151 25.38 34.29 -0.87
CA GLU A 151 26.31 35.39 -0.81
C GLU A 151 25.63 36.75 -0.83
N GLU A 152 24.52 36.87 -1.57
CA GLU A 152 23.80 38.11 -1.74
C GLU A 152 22.52 38.21 -0.86
N GLY A 153 22.11 37.10 -0.23
CA GLY A 153 20.92 37.07 0.62
C GLY A 153 19.61 37.12 -0.15
N ALA A 154 19.60 36.68 -1.42
CA ALA A 154 18.40 36.64 -2.22
C ALA A 154 17.38 35.65 -1.65
N ASP A 155 16.09 36.00 -1.71
CA ASP A 155 15.01 35.16 -1.19
C ASP A 155 14.80 33.90 -2.06
N PHE A 156 15.01 32.74 -1.46
CA PHE A 156 14.86 31.43 -2.13
C PHE A 156 13.50 31.29 -2.82
N HIS A 157 12.42 31.61 -2.12
CA HIS A 157 11.06 31.43 -2.61
C HIS A 157 10.72 32.33 -3.80
N SER A 158 11.28 33.55 -3.82
CA SER A 158 11.16 34.49 -4.95
C SER A 158 11.90 33.97 -6.16
N LEU A 159 13.11 33.43 -5.98
CA LEU A 159 13.88 32.83 -7.06
C LEU A 159 13.18 31.55 -7.57
N ALA A 160 12.62 30.72 -6.68
CA ALA A 160 11.86 29.54 -7.08
C ALA A 160 10.64 29.89 -7.93
N ARG A 161 9.87 30.93 -7.58
CA ARG A 161 8.75 31.40 -8.41
C ARG A 161 9.18 31.87 -9.78
N THR A 162 10.35 32.46 -9.88
CA THR A 162 10.85 33.08 -11.10
C THR A 162 11.52 32.07 -12.02
N TYR A 163 12.38 31.22 -11.48
CA TYR A 163 13.31 30.40 -12.27
C TYR A 163 12.99 28.91 -12.26
N SER A 164 12.21 28.42 -11.29
CA SER A 164 11.96 26.98 -11.21
C SER A 164 11.13 26.49 -12.40
N ILE A 165 11.60 25.40 -13.01
CA ILE A 165 10.86 24.65 -14.05
C ILE A 165 9.86 23.68 -13.45
N ASP A 166 9.91 23.39 -12.15
CA ASP A 166 8.96 22.52 -11.46
C ASP A 166 7.60 23.20 -11.31
N ALA A 167 6.68 22.87 -12.21
CA ALA A 167 5.35 23.47 -12.23
C ALA A 167 4.52 23.15 -10.98
N ALA A 168 4.80 22.05 -10.29
CA ALA A 168 4.02 21.60 -9.13
C ALA A 168 4.27 22.52 -7.91
N THR A 169 5.51 22.97 -7.69
CA THR A 169 5.88 23.73 -6.48
C THR A 169 6.21 25.21 -6.78
N ARG A 170 6.48 25.58 -8.04
CA ARG A 170 6.92 26.93 -8.42
C ARG A 170 6.03 28.03 -7.87
N LEU A 171 4.70 27.92 -8.04
CA LEU A 171 3.75 28.94 -7.59
C LEU A 171 3.72 29.08 -6.06
N ALA A 172 3.99 27.99 -5.34
CA ALA A 172 4.14 27.98 -3.89
C ALA A 172 5.53 28.44 -3.42
N GLY A 173 6.38 29.00 -4.31
CA GLY A 173 7.74 29.39 -3.97
C GLY A 173 8.69 28.21 -3.75
N GLY A 174 8.38 27.08 -4.40
CA GLY A 174 9.16 25.86 -4.28
C GLY A 174 8.75 24.94 -3.12
N TYR A 175 7.80 25.33 -2.26
CA TYR A 175 7.42 24.52 -1.09
C TYR A 175 6.90 23.15 -1.51
N ALA A 176 7.63 22.10 -1.13
CA ALA A 176 7.35 20.70 -1.46
C ALA A 176 6.67 19.93 -0.31
N GLY A 177 6.58 20.57 0.87
CA GLY A 177 5.99 19.94 2.06
C GLY A 177 6.94 19.00 2.79
N LYS A 178 6.34 18.09 3.57
CA LYS A 178 7.06 17.13 4.41
C LYS A 178 7.43 15.89 3.60
N VAL A 179 8.72 15.62 3.51
CA VAL A 179 9.30 14.46 2.79
C VAL A 179 9.99 13.55 3.81
N LYS A 180 9.70 12.24 3.76
CA LYS A 180 10.37 11.27 4.63
C LYS A 180 11.82 11.08 4.19
N ARG A 181 12.68 10.82 5.14
CA ARG A 181 14.10 10.53 4.90
C ARG A 181 14.30 9.33 3.96
N ALA A 182 13.50 8.28 4.14
CA ALA A 182 13.55 7.08 3.32
C ALA A 182 13.14 7.30 1.85
N ASP A 183 12.39 8.37 1.54
CA ASP A 183 11.90 8.68 0.19
C ASP A 183 12.89 9.57 -0.60
N MET A 184 14.02 9.95 0.02
CA MET A 184 15.03 10.80 -0.62
C MET A 184 16.13 9.97 -1.28
N GLU A 185 16.65 10.46 -2.40
CA GLU A 185 17.88 9.91 -2.97
C GLU A 185 19.07 10.10 -2.00
N ALA A 186 19.96 9.13 -1.92
CA ALA A 186 21.03 9.08 -0.92
C ALA A 186 21.91 10.34 -0.88
N ALA A 187 22.21 10.94 -2.04
CA ALA A 187 23.01 12.17 -2.12
C ALA A 187 22.27 13.40 -1.55
N VAL A 188 20.96 13.47 -1.74
CA VAL A 188 20.08 14.50 -1.21
C VAL A 188 19.87 14.30 0.28
N GLU A 189 19.53 13.07 0.68
CA GLU A 189 19.28 12.67 2.07
C GLU A 189 20.43 13.08 3.01
N SER A 190 21.65 12.68 2.68
CA SER A 190 22.82 12.96 3.51
C SER A 190 23.08 14.47 3.66
N SER A 191 22.85 15.23 2.58
CA SER A 191 23.04 16.69 2.59
C SER A 191 21.95 17.42 3.38
N VAL A 192 20.70 17.00 3.26
CA VAL A 192 19.56 17.57 3.96
C VAL A 192 19.68 17.34 5.46
N PHE A 193 19.90 16.09 5.88
CA PHE A 193 19.98 15.74 7.31
C PHE A 193 21.34 16.06 7.96
N GLY A 194 22.35 16.41 7.16
CA GLY A 194 23.64 16.94 7.61
C GLY A 194 23.67 18.45 7.80
N ALA A 195 22.67 19.18 7.29
CA ALA A 195 22.59 20.64 7.36
C ALA A 195 21.60 21.10 8.44
N GLN A 196 21.52 22.42 8.64
CA GLN A 196 20.60 23.06 9.59
C GLN A 196 19.37 23.59 8.85
N PRO A 197 18.21 23.76 9.54
CA PRO A 197 17.11 24.54 8.99
C PRO A 197 17.56 25.90 8.43
N GLU A 198 16.86 26.40 7.44
CA GLU A 198 17.17 27.59 6.62
C GLU A 198 18.37 27.45 5.67
N ASN A 199 19.17 26.40 5.75
CA ASN A 199 20.26 26.18 4.81
C ASN A 199 19.74 25.71 3.45
N VAL A 200 20.48 26.11 2.39
CA VAL A 200 20.26 25.65 1.01
C VAL A 200 21.38 24.70 0.62
N VAL A 201 20.99 23.50 0.22
CA VAL A 201 21.92 22.45 -0.24
C VAL A 201 21.75 22.18 -1.74
N GLY A 202 22.74 21.55 -2.34
CA GLY A 202 22.82 21.32 -3.78
C GLY A 202 23.88 22.24 -4.46
N PRO A 203 23.90 22.31 -5.81
CA PRO A 203 22.93 21.69 -6.71
C PRO A 203 23.09 20.18 -6.84
N PHE A 204 21.97 19.47 -6.92
CA PHE A 204 21.91 18.02 -7.18
C PHE A 204 21.37 17.76 -8.58
N LYS A 205 22.01 16.87 -9.35
CA LYS A 205 21.46 16.40 -10.62
C LYS A 205 20.49 15.26 -10.37
N LEU A 206 19.20 15.49 -10.60
CA LEU A 206 18.15 14.48 -10.57
C LEU A 206 17.55 14.30 -11.98
N GLU A 207 16.52 13.43 -12.11
CA GLU A 207 15.95 13.11 -13.43
C GLU A 207 15.38 14.34 -14.16
N ASP A 208 14.71 15.23 -13.44
CA ASP A 208 13.97 16.39 -13.96
C ASP A 208 14.81 17.69 -14.02
N GLY A 209 16.06 17.67 -13.56
CA GLY A 209 16.93 18.83 -13.63
C GLY A 209 17.96 18.94 -12.53
N TRP A 210 18.41 20.16 -12.30
CA TRP A 210 19.34 20.53 -11.22
C TRP A 210 18.54 21.17 -10.08
N HIS A 211 18.68 20.58 -8.89
CA HIS A 211 17.90 20.92 -7.71
C HIS A 211 18.71 21.71 -6.68
N LEU A 212 18.20 22.84 -6.27
CA LEU A 212 18.55 23.50 -5.01
C LEU A 212 17.43 23.21 -4.01
N ILE A 213 17.79 22.80 -2.82
CA ILE A 213 16.84 22.42 -1.77
C ILE A 213 17.08 23.29 -0.54
N LYS A 214 16.05 24.01 -0.11
CA LYS A 214 16.03 24.72 1.17
C LYS A 214 15.39 23.85 2.22
N ILE A 215 16.02 23.75 3.37
CA ILE A 215 15.52 23.01 4.53
C ILE A 215 14.69 23.98 5.37
N GLU A 216 13.36 23.77 5.38
CA GLU A 216 12.46 24.60 6.19
C GLU A 216 12.48 24.13 7.64
N SER A 217 12.35 22.82 7.86
CA SER A 217 12.44 22.21 9.19
C SER A 217 12.87 20.76 9.13
N LEU A 218 13.43 20.24 10.22
CA LEU A 218 13.78 18.84 10.39
C LEU A 218 12.91 18.23 11.51
N HIS A 219 12.32 17.10 11.21
CA HIS A 219 11.44 16.37 12.12
C HIS A 219 12.05 15.02 12.46
N ARG A 220 12.44 14.82 13.72
CA ARG A 220 12.83 13.53 14.20
C ARG A 220 11.60 12.69 14.49
N ALA A 221 11.65 11.42 14.12
CA ALA A 221 10.54 10.52 14.35
C ALA A 221 10.43 10.16 15.84
N ASP A 222 9.21 10.28 16.34
CA ASP A 222 8.77 9.72 17.61
C ASP A 222 7.77 8.60 17.33
N LEU A 223 7.80 7.55 18.14
CA LEU A 223 6.92 6.39 17.99
C LEU A 223 5.53 6.71 18.55
N ASP A 224 4.81 7.57 17.85
CA ASP A 224 3.41 7.89 18.11
C ASP A 224 2.45 6.79 17.62
N ASP A 225 1.16 6.92 17.91
CA ASP A 225 0.15 5.92 17.53
C ASP A 225 0.02 5.77 16.01
N ALA A 226 0.19 6.85 15.23
CA ALA A 226 0.14 6.80 13.78
C ALA A 226 1.32 6.01 13.20
N LEU A 227 2.53 6.27 13.70
CA LEU A 227 3.73 5.55 13.29
C LEU A 227 3.70 4.08 13.77
N ARG A 228 3.19 3.81 14.98
CA ARG A 228 2.95 2.44 15.45
C ARG A 228 2.05 1.66 14.49
N LYS A 229 0.96 2.26 14.05
CA LYS A 229 0.03 1.65 13.09
C LYS A 229 0.71 1.38 11.74
N THR A 230 1.53 2.29 11.26
CA THR A 230 2.30 2.13 10.01
C THR A 230 3.30 0.98 10.14
N ILE A 231 4.14 0.98 11.17
CA ILE A 231 5.13 -0.08 11.41
C ILE A 231 4.45 -1.44 11.60
N LYS A 232 3.33 -1.48 12.32
CA LYS A 232 2.53 -2.71 12.48
C LYS A 232 2.11 -3.28 11.13
N ALA A 233 1.62 -2.44 10.22
CA ALA A 233 1.22 -2.87 8.89
C ALA A 233 2.43 -3.36 8.06
N GLU A 234 3.56 -2.66 8.10
CA GLU A 234 4.81 -3.03 7.43
C GLU A 234 5.34 -4.38 7.92
N VAL A 235 5.49 -4.54 9.24
CA VAL A 235 5.98 -5.78 9.86
C VAL A 235 5.06 -6.96 9.56
N PHE A 236 3.75 -6.74 9.57
CA PHE A 236 2.80 -7.80 9.22
C PHE A 236 2.85 -8.14 7.73
N ALA A 237 2.97 -7.16 6.86
CA ALA A 237 3.09 -7.39 5.42
C ALA A 237 4.34 -8.21 5.07
N GLU A 238 5.51 -7.86 5.62
CA GLU A 238 6.75 -8.62 5.43
C GLU A 238 6.62 -10.07 5.91
N TRP A 239 6.05 -10.26 7.09
CA TRP A 239 5.81 -11.59 7.65
C TRP A 239 4.84 -12.40 6.77
N PHE A 240 3.76 -11.75 6.29
CA PHE A 240 2.75 -12.40 5.47
C PHE A 240 3.29 -12.78 4.08
N GLU A 241 4.06 -11.92 3.44
CA GLU A 241 4.76 -12.22 2.18
C GLU A 241 5.69 -13.43 2.32
N GLU A 242 6.39 -13.55 3.46
CA GLU A 242 7.22 -14.73 3.72
C GLU A 242 6.37 -16.02 3.79
N ARG A 243 5.18 -15.97 4.40
CA ARG A 243 4.23 -17.09 4.44
C ARG A 243 3.70 -17.44 3.05
N LEU A 244 3.33 -16.42 2.30
CA LEU A 244 2.84 -16.57 0.93
C LEU A 244 3.89 -17.25 0.02
N ARG A 245 5.15 -16.82 0.10
CA ARG A 245 6.25 -17.43 -0.67
C ARG A 245 6.52 -18.89 -0.31
N LYS A 246 6.25 -19.31 0.95
CA LYS A 246 6.42 -20.69 1.41
C LYS A 246 5.21 -21.56 1.15
N ALA A 247 4.07 -20.96 0.84
CA ALA A 247 2.83 -21.67 0.59
C ALA A 247 2.88 -22.45 -0.73
N ARG A 248 2.36 -23.67 -0.71
CA ARG A 248 2.12 -24.43 -1.92
C ARG A 248 0.73 -24.10 -2.45
N ILE A 249 0.65 -23.23 -3.42
CA ILE A 249 -0.61 -22.78 -4.01
C ILE A 249 -0.86 -23.58 -5.30
N LYS A 250 -2.06 -24.17 -5.41
CA LYS A 250 -2.58 -24.77 -6.63
C LYS A 250 -3.92 -24.12 -6.93
N ILE A 251 -4.15 -23.76 -8.18
CA ILE A 251 -5.36 -23.08 -8.62
C ILE A 251 -6.04 -23.96 -9.70
N PRO A 252 -6.73 -25.04 -9.31
CA PRO A 252 -7.37 -25.94 -10.28
C PRO A 252 -8.37 -25.23 -11.18
N LEU A 253 -8.98 -24.13 -10.71
CA LEU A 253 -9.89 -23.30 -11.50
C LEU A 253 -9.23 -22.82 -12.80
N LEU A 254 -7.95 -22.45 -12.76
CA LEU A 254 -7.23 -21.98 -13.96
C LEU A 254 -6.90 -23.14 -14.93
N GLU A 255 -6.83 -24.37 -14.43
CA GLU A 255 -6.64 -25.56 -15.25
C GLU A 255 -7.93 -25.91 -16.02
N VAL A 256 -9.09 -25.69 -15.41
CA VAL A 256 -10.42 -25.94 -16.03
C VAL A 256 -10.77 -24.88 -17.09
N ILE A 257 -10.30 -23.64 -16.90
CA ILE A 257 -10.49 -22.52 -17.87
C ILE A 257 -9.57 -22.67 -19.10
N ALA A 258 -8.53 -23.51 -19.05
CA ALA A 258 -7.72 -23.81 -20.22
C ALA A 258 -8.42 -24.84 -21.10
N PRO A 259 -8.64 -24.61 -22.42
CA PRO A 259 -9.02 -25.70 -23.29
C PRO A 259 -7.93 -26.77 -23.21
N VAL A 260 -8.33 -28.04 -23.04
CA VAL A 260 -7.41 -29.17 -23.15
C VAL A 260 -6.95 -29.24 -24.59
N THR A 261 -5.91 -28.50 -24.93
CA THR A 261 -5.14 -28.81 -26.13
C THR A 261 -4.24 -29.97 -25.75
N GLU A 262 -4.59 -31.16 -26.20
CA GLU A 262 -3.64 -32.24 -26.39
C GLU A 262 -2.58 -31.74 -27.36
N SER A 263 -1.50 -31.18 -26.87
CA SER A 263 -0.23 -31.00 -27.59
C SER A 263 0.91 -30.95 -26.59
N GLU A 264 1.72 -31.99 -26.69
CA GLU A 264 3.12 -32.01 -26.32
C GLU A 264 3.75 -30.66 -26.69
N ASP A 265 4.12 -29.82 -25.70
CA ASP A 265 5.20 -28.83 -25.77
C ASP A 265 5.14 -27.86 -24.57
N LEU A 266 5.37 -28.43 -23.36
CA LEU A 266 5.73 -27.64 -22.17
C LEU A 266 7.19 -27.90 -21.78
N ALA A 267 8.09 -27.84 -22.78
CA ALA A 267 9.53 -28.01 -22.57
C ALA A 267 10.35 -26.74 -22.80
N VAL A 268 9.74 -25.57 -22.91
CA VAL A 268 10.51 -24.32 -23.15
C VAL A 268 9.97 -23.16 -22.30
N LEU A 269 10.16 -23.23 -20.99
CA LEU A 269 10.13 -22.04 -20.11
C LEU A 269 10.92 -22.29 -18.82
N ASN A 270 12.13 -22.90 -18.98
CA ASN A 270 13.17 -22.93 -17.96
C ASN A 270 14.52 -22.79 -18.65
N GLU A 271 14.84 -21.58 -19.09
CA GLU A 271 16.22 -21.07 -19.24
C GLU A 271 16.29 -19.62 -18.81
#